data_a0d6c9eb95446e3ebe8d35dc2dea445f
#
_entry.id   a0d6c9eb95446e3ebe8d35dc2dea445f
#
_cell.length_a   1.000
_cell.length_b   1.000
_cell.length_c   1.000
_cell.angle_alpha   90.00
_cell.angle_beta   90.00
_cell.angle_gamma   90.00
#
_symmetry.space_group_name_H-M   'P 1'
#
loop_
_entity.id
_entity.type
_entity.pdbx_description
1 polymer ?
#
loop_
_entity_poly.entity_id
_entity_poly.type
_entity_poly.pdbx_seq_one_letter_code
_entity_poly.pdbx_strand_id
1 'polypeptide(L)'
;RAYNGYLTDLAEAATKRYKRPLRVRVVADHDDETVAFTDYHGIYINACNHITWSFPSRLLRSMSLEGLNAHECGHNLFTDERIWHSYFAGLAKGKFYPKMPDGLDSMQKLYAKDILEALTDDTDTVPMQVIMSTAHALSNILEDGYVDARYSYEFPGSPAKGIALNNLRYADTMPEITEMINR
;
A
#
# COMPACT_ATOMS: atom_id res chain seq x y z
N ARG A 1 11.69 5.56 22.60
CA ARG A 1 10.71 6.66 22.84
C ARG A 1 11.04 7.90 22.00
N ALA A 2 12.29 8.41 22.01
CA ALA A 2 12.67 9.62 21.25
C ALA A 2 12.45 9.47 19.74
N TYR A 3 12.77 8.31 19.15
CA TYR A 3 12.63 8.09 17.73
C TYR A 3 11.15 8.04 17.29
N ASN A 4 10.26 7.43 18.10
CA ASN A 4 8.83 7.48 17.85
C ASN A 4 8.28 8.93 17.89
N GLY A 5 8.79 9.75 18.81
CA GLY A 5 8.47 11.18 18.85
C GLY A 5 8.88 11.90 17.58
N TYR A 6 10.12 11.70 17.13
CA TYR A 6 10.62 12.28 15.89
C TYR A 6 9.77 11.91 14.65
N LEU A 7 9.42 10.61 14.48
CA LEU A 7 8.57 10.19 13.37
C LEU A 7 7.13 10.72 13.51
N THR A 8 6.61 10.85 14.74
CA THR A 8 5.32 11.48 15.00
C THR A 8 5.35 12.95 14.59
N ASP A 9 6.39 13.69 14.94
CA ASP A 9 6.55 15.10 14.56
C ASP A 9 6.61 15.26 13.02
N LEU A 10 7.30 14.35 12.32
CA LEU A 10 7.31 14.32 10.86
C LEU A 10 5.90 14.06 10.29
N ALA A 11 5.17 13.10 10.84
CA ALA A 11 3.81 12.79 10.42
C ALA A 11 2.86 13.96 10.65
N GLU A 12 2.94 14.63 11.81
CA GLU A 12 2.16 15.82 12.11
C GLU A 12 2.47 16.96 11.13
N ALA A 13 3.76 17.20 10.84
CA ALA A 13 4.18 18.25 9.93
C ALA A 13 3.65 18.01 8.51
N ALA A 14 3.70 16.77 8.02
CA ALA A 14 3.20 16.40 6.70
C ALA A 14 1.67 16.47 6.63
N THR A 15 0.98 15.86 7.59
CA THR A 15 -0.48 15.74 7.56
C THR A 15 -1.22 16.94 8.14
N LYS A 16 -0.52 17.88 8.80
CA LYS A 16 -1.06 19.05 9.51
C LYS A 16 -2.09 18.69 10.60
N ARG A 17 -2.01 17.48 11.14
CA ARG A 17 -2.94 16.96 12.15
C ARG A 17 -2.48 17.32 13.58
N TYR A 18 -2.28 18.59 13.89
CA TYR A 18 -1.78 19.05 15.21
C TYR A 18 -2.75 18.82 16.38
N LYS A 19 -4.05 18.76 16.13
CA LYS A 19 -5.07 18.55 17.19
C LYS A 19 -5.31 17.08 17.52
N ARG A 20 -5.11 16.20 16.55
CA ARG A 20 -5.21 14.75 16.67
C ARG A 20 -4.04 14.13 15.89
N PRO A 21 -2.83 14.15 16.46
CA PRO A 21 -1.65 13.70 15.77
C PRO A 21 -1.74 12.22 15.40
N LEU A 22 -1.23 11.89 14.24
CA LEU A 22 -0.99 10.51 13.87
C LEU A 22 0.18 9.98 14.68
N ARG A 23 -0.12 9.25 15.75
CA ARG A 23 0.94 8.65 16.58
C ARG A 23 1.66 7.57 15.82
N VAL A 24 2.97 7.70 15.71
CA VAL A 24 3.82 6.67 15.11
C VAL A 24 4.32 5.72 16.19
N ARG A 25 4.08 4.43 15.99
CA ARG A 25 4.55 3.36 16.84
C ARG A 25 5.53 2.49 16.06
N VAL A 26 6.81 2.61 16.41
CA VAL A 26 7.85 1.71 15.91
C VAL A 26 8.04 0.58 16.92
N VAL A 27 7.96 -0.64 16.46
CA VAL A 27 8.27 -1.86 17.21
C VAL A 27 9.46 -2.56 16.56
N ALA A 28 10.03 -3.52 17.27
CA ALA A 28 11.08 -4.38 16.76
C ALA A 28 10.64 -5.82 17.05
N ASP A 29 10.01 -6.44 16.08
CA ASP A 29 9.49 -7.79 16.17
C ASP A 29 9.94 -8.57 14.92
N HIS A 30 10.73 -9.63 15.16
CA HIS A 30 11.24 -10.48 14.08
C HIS A 30 10.27 -11.55 13.63
N ASP A 31 9.24 -11.81 14.42
CA ASP A 31 8.21 -12.83 14.14
C ASP A 31 6.99 -12.22 13.41
N ASP A 32 6.90 -10.89 13.37
CA ASP A 32 5.85 -10.16 12.66
C ASP A 32 6.32 -9.80 11.23
N GLU A 33 5.66 -10.35 10.23
CA GLU A 33 5.94 -10.09 8.81
C GLU A 33 5.46 -8.71 8.34
N THR A 34 4.66 -8.02 9.14
CA THR A 34 4.14 -6.68 8.83
C THR A 34 5.30 -5.70 8.64
N VAL A 35 5.31 -4.97 7.55
CA VAL A 35 6.30 -3.91 7.26
C VAL A 35 5.89 -2.62 7.95
N ALA A 36 4.78 -2.06 7.54
CA ALA A 36 4.12 -0.89 8.11
C ALA A 36 2.65 -0.88 7.71
N PHE A 37 1.82 -0.14 8.42
CA PHE A 37 0.46 0.18 8.02
C PHE A 37 -0.06 1.41 8.75
N THR A 38 -1.10 2.02 8.21
CA THR A 38 -1.91 3.02 8.90
C THR A 38 -3.36 2.56 9.03
N ASP A 39 -3.99 2.91 10.17
CA ASP A 39 -5.42 2.78 10.40
C ASP A 39 -6.13 4.15 10.35
N TYR A 40 -5.46 5.16 9.76
CA TYR A 40 -5.87 6.57 9.72
C TYR A 40 -5.95 7.28 11.09
N HIS A 41 -5.67 6.57 12.18
CA HIS A 41 -5.57 7.11 13.55
C HIS A 41 -4.14 7.07 14.08
N GLY A 42 -3.34 6.16 13.57
CA GLY A 42 -1.94 5.99 13.88
C GLY A 42 -1.19 5.31 12.75
N ILE A 43 0.12 5.28 12.89
CA ILE A 43 1.04 4.59 11.99
C ILE A 43 1.81 3.56 12.79
N TYR A 44 1.83 2.33 12.30
CA TYR A 44 2.61 1.24 12.85
C TYR A 44 3.75 0.90 11.90
N ILE A 45 4.96 0.74 12.43
CA ILE A 45 6.14 0.36 11.65
C ILE A 45 6.91 -0.71 12.40
N ASN A 46 7.18 -1.83 11.76
CA ASN A 46 8.08 -2.85 12.31
C ASN A 46 9.51 -2.56 11.85
N ALA A 47 10.40 -2.20 12.77
CA ALA A 47 11.81 -1.92 12.47
C ALA A 47 12.61 -3.17 12.09
N CYS A 48 12.08 -4.37 12.36
CA CYS A 48 12.69 -5.65 12.00
C CYS A 48 12.10 -6.23 10.70
N ASN A 49 11.28 -5.46 9.96
CA ASN A 49 10.77 -5.90 8.67
C ASN A 49 11.92 -6.20 7.69
N HIS A 50 11.65 -7.08 6.73
CA HIS A 50 12.65 -7.60 5.81
C HIS A 50 13.36 -6.52 4.96
N ILE A 51 12.69 -5.42 4.64
CA ILE A 51 13.29 -4.30 3.89
C ILE A 51 14.28 -3.53 4.77
N THR A 52 13.80 -2.98 5.90
CA THR A 52 14.62 -2.17 6.81
C THR A 52 15.79 -2.97 7.37
N TRP A 53 15.54 -4.23 7.78
CA TRP A 53 16.58 -5.07 8.40
C TRP A 53 17.68 -5.48 7.42
N SER A 54 17.40 -5.55 6.12
CA SER A 54 18.38 -5.88 5.09
C SER A 54 19.45 -4.81 4.88
N PHE A 55 19.25 -3.57 5.35
CA PHE A 55 20.26 -2.54 5.22
C PHE A 55 21.40 -2.72 6.23
N PRO A 56 22.68 -2.59 5.80
CA PRO A 56 23.84 -2.87 6.65
C PRO A 56 24.10 -1.80 7.71
N SER A 57 23.71 -0.55 7.46
CA SER A 57 24.03 0.56 8.34
C SER A 57 22.80 1.11 9.08
N ARG A 58 23.03 1.63 10.30
CA ARG A 58 21.98 2.29 11.09
C ARG A 58 21.40 3.51 10.40
N LEU A 59 22.22 4.23 9.63
CA LEU A 59 21.75 5.39 8.85
C LEU A 59 20.74 4.97 7.80
N LEU A 60 21.05 3.95 7.00
CA LEU A 60 20.13 3.45 5.97
C LEU A 60 18.85 2.87 6.57
N ARG A 61 18.96 2.18 7.71
CA ARG A 61 17.75 1.71 8.44
C ARG A 61 16.89 2.86 8.93
N SER A 62 17.50 3.94 9.45
CA SER A 62 16.76 5.14 9.84
C SER A 62 16.07 5.79 8.64
N MET A 63 16.77 5.93 7.51
CA MET A 63 16.17 6.47 6.27
C MET A 63 15.04 5.58 5.76
N SER A 64 15.18 4.25 5.85
CA SER A 64 14.12 3.29 5.52
C SER A 64 12.87 3.52 6.37
N LEU A 65 13.02 3.64 7.70
CA LEU A 65 11.90 3.90 8.61
C LEU A 65 11.23 5.26 8.36
N GLU A 66 12.01 6.30 8.02
CA GLU A 66 11.45 7.59 7.60
C GLU A 66 10.64 7.45 6.29
N GLY A 67 11.14 6.64 5.35
CA GLY A 67 10.45 6.34 4.10
C GLY A 67 9.13 5.59 4.33
N LEU A 68 9.12 4.59 5.21
CA LEU A 68 7.88 3.89 5.59
C LEU A 68 6.88 4.83 6.26
N ASN A 69 7.35 5.67 7.19
CA ASN A 69 6.50 6.69 7.80
C ASN A 69 5.91 7.66 6.78
N ALA A 70 6.70 8.07 5.80
CA ALA A 70 6.26 8.95 4.73
C ALA A 70 5.21 8.29 3.82
N HIS A 71 5.39 7.03 3.48
CA HIS A 71 4.44 6.22 2.72
C HIS A 71 3.09 6.15 3.45
N GLU A 72 3.08 5.80 4.74
CA GLU A 72 1.86 5.74 5.55
C GLU A 72 1.20 7.12 5.74
N CYS A 73 1.99 8.18 5.84
CA CYS A 73 1.46 9.55 5.79
C CYS A 73 0.80 9.86 4.45
N GLY A 74 1.36 9.35 3.36
CA GLY A 74 0.80 9.49 2.02
C GLY A 74 -0.60 8.89 1.90
N HIS A 75 -0.82 7.70 2.44
CA HIS A 75 -2.17 7.11 2.52
C HIS A 75 -3.13 8.00 3.31
N ASN A 76 -2.68 8.54 4.44
CA ASN A 76 -3.50 9.47 5.23
C ASN A 76 -3.86 10.77 4.50
N LEU A 77 -3.06 11.19 3.52
CA LEU A 77 -3.24 12.43 2.77
C LEU A 77 -4.03 12.23 1.48
N PHE A 78 -3.79 11.13 0.77
CA PHE A 78 -4.15 11.00 -0.64
C PHE A 78 -5.11 9.84 -0.92
N THR A 79 -5.24 8.84 -0.03
CA THR A 79 -6.19 7.75 -0.19
C THR A 79 -7.57 8.15 0.30
N ASP A 80 -8.61 7.94 -0.49
CA ASP A 80 -10.00 8.06 -0.03
C ASP A 80 -10.55 6.68 0.35
N GLU A 81 -10.49 6.37 1.64
CA GLU A 81 -10.98 5.13 2.22
C GLU A 81 -12.43 4.80 1.83
N ARG A 82 -13.29 5.81 1.67
CA ARG A 82 -14.69 5.62 1.31
C ARG A 82 -14.84 5.12 -0.13
N ILE A 83 -13.98 5.62 -1.03
CA ILE A 83 -13.96 5.14 -2.43
C ILE A 83 -13.50 3.69 -2.46
N TRP A 84 -12.45 3.35 -1.71
CA TRP A 84 -11.97 1.99 -1.56
C TRP A 84 -13.06 1.02 -1.08
N HIS A 85 -13.72 1.35 0.03
CA HIS A 85 -14.81 0.55 0.56
C HIS A 85 -15.97 0.42 -0.45
N SER A 86 -16.33 1.51 -1.14
CA SER A 86 -17.40 1.49 -2.13
C SER A 86 -17.06 0.62 -3.34
N TYR A 87 -15.80 0.67 -3.79
CA TYR A 87 -15.31 -0.16 -4.90
C TYR A 87 -15.42 -1.64 -4.55
N PHE A 88 -14.81 -2.08 -3.44
CA PHE A 88 -14.82 -3.50 -3.07
C PHE A 88 -16.20 -4.02 -2.66
N ALA A 89 -17.00 -3.20 -1.99
CA ALA A 89 -18.38 -3.55 -1.69
C ALA A 89 -19.26 -3.66 -2.95
N GLY A 90 -18.96 -2.88 -3.97
CA GLY A 90 -19.58 -2.98 -5.29
C GLY A 90 -19.15 -4.25 -6.03
N LEU A 91 -17.84 -4.50 -6.09
CA LEU A 91 -17.26 -5.65 -6.76
C LEU A 91 -17.77 -6.97 -6.16
N ALA A 92 -17.83 -7.10 -4.82
CA ALA A 92 -18.39 -8.25 -4.12
C ALA A 92 -19.88 -8.51 -4.43
N LYS A 93 -20.59 -7.57 -5.05
CA LYS A 93 -22.00 -7.68 -5.51
C LYS A 93 -22.10 -7.81 -7.03
N GLY A 94 -21.00 -8.12 -7.70
CA GLY A 94 -20.95 -8.22 -9.15
C GLY A 94 -21.16 -6.88 -9.85
N LYS A 95 -20.68 -5.76 -9.30
CA LYS A 95 -20.81 -4.43 -9.87
C LYS A 95 -19.48 -3.73 -10.00
N PHE A 96 -19.22 -3.12 -11.15
CA PHE A 96 -18.11 -2.18 -11.30
C PHE A 96 -18.44 -0.83 -10.64
N TYR A 97 -17.47 -0.23 -9.96
CA TYR A 97 -17.62 1.08 -9.33
C TYR A 97 -16.69 2.11 -10.00
N PRO A 98 -17.17 3.35 -10.23
CA PRO A 98 -18.57 3.83 -10.07
C PRO A 98 -19.52 3.29 -11.15
N LYS A 99 -18.98 2.78 -12.24
CA LYS A 99 -19.71 2.20 -13.38
C LYS A 99 -18.78 1.28 -14.17
N MET A 100 -19.35 0.50 -15.08
CA MET A 100 -18.56 -0.23 -16.08
C MET A 100 -17.65 0.75 -16.84
N PRO A 101 -16.35 0.46 -17.05
CA PRO A 101 -15.47 1.31 -17.83
C PRO A 101 -16.02 1.57 -19.24
N ASP A 102 -15.86 2.80 -19.71
CA ASP A 102 -16.22 3.16 -21.08
C ASP A 102 -15.11 2.73 -22.06
N GLY A 103 -15.49 2.51 -23.32
CA GLY A 103 -14.53 2.26 -24.39
C GLY A 103 -13.94 0.84 -24.43
N LEU A 104 -14.51 -0.11 -23.70
CA LEU A 104 -14.09 -1.50 -23.75
C LEU A 104 -14.25 -2.09 -25.16
N ASP A 105 -13.23 -2.78 -25.67
CA ASP A 105 -13.32 -3.57 -26.89
C ASP A 105 -14.16 -4.84 -26.69
N SER A 106 -14.33 -5.64 -27.76
CA SER A 106 -15.20 -6.82 -27.73
C SER A 106 -14.71 -7.91 -26.79
N MET A 107 -13.37 -8.10 -26.68
CA MET A 107 -12.78 -9.10 -25.78
C MET A 107 -12.87 -8.64 -24.33
N GLN A 108 -12.59 -7.37 -24.07
CA GLN A 108 -12.71 -6.80 -22.72
C GLN A 108 -14.15 -6.86 -22.21
N LYS A 109 -15.15 -6.63 -23.07
CA LYS A 109 -16.57 -6.79 -22.72
C LYS A 109 -16.91 -8.24 -22.37
N LEU A 110 -16.35 -9.21 -23.12
CA LEU A 110 -16.52 -10.63 -22.79
C LEU A 110 -15.93 -10.96 -21.44
N TYR A 111 -14.68 -10.57 -21.18
CA TYR A 111 -14.02 -10.80 -19.89
C TYR A 111 -14.76 -10.10 -18.73
N ALA A 112 -15.25 -8.88 -18.94
CA ALA A 112 -16.04 -8.19 -17.93
C ALA A 112 -17.34 -8.95 -17.59
N LYS A 113 -17.99 -9.57 -18.59
CA LYS A 113 -19.16 -10.41 -18.38
C LYS A 113 -18.81 -11.66 -17.59
N ASP A 114 -17.74 -12.37 -17.97
CA ASP A 114 -17.28 -13.60 -17.29
C ASP A 114 -16.92 -13.31 -15.82
N ILE A 115 -16.24 -12.17 -15.56
CA ILE A 115 -15.92 -11.70 -14.21
C ILE A 115 -17.20 -11.46 -13.40
N LEU A 116 -18.19 -10.78 -13.96
CA LEU A 116 -19.45 -10.48 -13.27
C LEU A 116 -20.25 -11.76 -12.98
N GLU A 117 -20.27 -12.71 -13.91
CA GLU A 117 -20.89 -14.03 -13.69
C GLU A 117 -20.20 -14.77 -12.55
N ALA A 118 -18.87 -14.83 -12.54
CA ALA A 118 -18.09 -15.47 -11.48
C ALA A 118 -18.26 -14.80 -10.10
N LEU A 119 -18.43 -13.47 -10.06
CA LEU A 119 -18.67 -12.73 -8.80
C LEU A 119 -20.08 -12.95 -8.23
N THR A 120 -21.01 -13.42 -9.04
CA THR A 120 -22.43 -13.63 -8.65
C THR A 120 -22.83 -15.10 -8.60
N ASP A 121 -21.90 -16.02 -8.89
CA ASP A 121 -22.13 -17.46 -8.77
C ASP A 121 -22.06 -17.92 -7.31
N ASP A 122 -23.21 -18.25 -6.74
CA ASP A 122 -23.31 -18.79 -5.38
C ASP A 122 -22.92 -20.28 -5.26
N THR A 123 -22.72 -20.96 -6.37
CA THR A 123 -22.44 -22.40 -6.41
C THR A 123 -20.95 -22.72 -6.34
N ASP A 124 -20.09 -21.82 -6.85
CA ASP A 124 -18.63 -21.91 -6.76
C ASP A 124 -18.03 -20.55 -6.36
N THR A 125 -17.55 -20.46 -5.12
CA THR A 125 -16.98 -19.23 -4.56
C THR A 125 -15.48 -19.06 -4.86
N VAL A 126 -14.80 -20.06 -5.42
CA VAL A 126 -13.36 -19.98 -5.70
C VAL A 126 -13.02 -18.90 -6.73
N PRO A 127 -13.71 -18.80 -7.89
CA PRO A 127 -13.45 -17.72 -8.85
C PRO A 127 -13.65 -16.33 -8.23
N MET A 128 -14.68 -16.14 -7.43
CA MET A 128 -14.93 -14.87 -6.72
C MET A 128 -13.75 -14.53 -5.79
N GLN A 129 -13.24 -15.48 -5.02
CA GLN A 129 -12.10 -15.25 -4.12
C GLN A 129 -10.83 -14.85 -4.89
N VAL A 130 -10.56 -15.52 -6.02
CA VAL A 130 -9.41 -15.21 -6.89
C VAL A 130 -9.55 -13.79 -7.48
N ILE A 131 -10.73 -13.44 -7.99
CA ILE A 131 -10.98 -12.10 -8.55
C ILE A 131 -10.82 -11.03 -7.48
N MET A 132 -11.40 -11.22 -6.30
CA MET A 132 -11.33 -10.26 -5.19
C MET A 132 -9.89 -10.09 -4.70
N SER A 133 -9.14 -11.17 -4.49
CA SER A 133 -7.75 -11.09 -4.04
C SER A 133 -6.85 -10.43 -5.10
N THR A 134 -7.07 -10.74 -6.38
CA THR A 134 -6.34 -10.10 -7.49
C THR A 134 -6.67 -8.60 -7.58
N ALA A 135 -7.95 -8.22 -7.46
CA ALA A 135 -8.37 -6.82 -7.46
C ALA A 135 -7.74 -6.06 -6.28
N HIS A 136 -7.70 -6.65 -5.09
CA HIS A 136 -7.02 -6.06 -3.92
C HIS A 136 -5.53 -5.87 -4.18
N ALA A 137 -4.83 -6.90 -4.64
CA ALA A 137 -3.39 -6.83 -4.91
C ALA A 137 -3.04 -5.75 -5.95
N LEU A 138 -3.77 -5.73 -7.07
CA LEU A 138 -3.55 -4.72 -8.12
C LEU A 138 -3.87 -3.31 -7.64
N SER A 139 -4.96 -3.14 -6.90
CA SER A 139 -5.35 -1.84 -6.35
C SER A 139 -4.30 -1.33 -5.36
N ASN A 140 -3.76 -2.18 -4.48
CA ASN A 140 -2.68 -1.81 -3.56
C ASN A 140 -1.44 -1.34 -4.33
N ILE A 141 -0.97 -2.12 -5.32
CA ILE A 141 0.21 -1.77 -6.10
C ILE A 141 0.06 -0.40 -6.78
N LEU A 142 -1.12 -0.13 -7.36
CA LEU A 142 -1.40 1.14 -8.03
C LEU A 142 -1.50 2.30 -7.03
N GLU A 143 -2.15 2.07 -5.89
CA GLU A 143 -2.31 3.06 -4.83
C GLU A 143 -0.97 3.40 -4.19
N ASP A 144 -0.15 2.41 -3.85
CA ASP A 144 1.18 2.60 -3.28
C ASP A 144 2.08 3.40 -4.23
N GLY A 145 2.07 3.06 -5.52
CA GLY A 145 2.81 3.81 -6.52
C GLY A 145 2.33 5.27 -6.65
N TYR A 146 1.02 5.50 -6.61
CA TYR A 146 0.45 6.86 -6.63
C TYR A 146 0.82 7.63 -5.36
N VAL A 147 0.66 7.03 -4.21
CA VAL A 147 0.95 7.63 -2.89
C VAL A 147 2.42 8.02 -2.78
N ASP A 148 3.33 7.12 -3.15
CA ASP A 148 4.78 7.37 -3.14
C ASP A 148 5.19 8.50 -4.06
N ALA A 149 4.68 8.50 -5.29
CA ALA A 149 4.96 9.54 -6.27
C ALA A 149 4.42 10.90 -5.79
N ARG A 150 3.20 10.93 -5.28
CA ARG A 150 2.53 12.13 -4.82
C ARG A 150 3.21 12.71 -3.58
N TYR A 151 3.50 11.86 -2.59
CA TYR A 151 4.20 12.29 -1.38
C TYR A 151 5.59 12.85 -1.71
N SER A 152 6.35 12.15 -2.55
CA SER A 152 7.69 12.59 -2.95
C SER A 152 7.69 13.92 -3.71
N TYR A 153 6.65 14.19 -4.50
CA TYR A 153 6.47 15.45 -5.20
C TYR A 153 6.12 16.60 -4.24
N GLU A 154 5.22 16.39 -3.30
CA GLU A 154 4.76 17.44 -2.38
C GLU A 154 5.71 17.69 -1.21
N PHE A 155 6.45 16.67 -0.78
CA PHE A 155 7.39 16.72 0.35
C PHE A 155 8.80 16.24 -0.02
N PRO A 156 9.48 16.96 -0.92
CA PRO A 156 10.84 16.59 -1.33
C PRO A 156 11.80 16.75 -0.16
N GLY A 157 12.47 15.68 0.24
CA GLY A 157 13.42 15.74 1.36
C GLY A 157 13.89 14.36 1.81
N SER A 158 14.31 14.22 3.08
CA SER A 158 14.78 12.95 3.63
C SER A 158 13.72 11.85 3.57
N PRO A 159 12.44 12.10 3.91
CA PRO A 159 11.41 11.07 3.81
C PRO A 159 11.18 10.56 2.38
N ALA A 160 11.17 11.44 1.37
CA ALA A 160 11.06 11.03 -0.03
C ALA A 160 12.26 10.19 -0.50
N LYS A 161 13.47 10.50 -0.02
CA LYS A 161 14.66 9.67 -0.25
C LYS A 161 14.54 8.31 0.42
N GLY A 162 13.90 8.25 1.59
CA GLY A 162 13.60 7.01 2.28
C GLY A 162 12.61 6.12 1.51
N ILE A 163 11.56 6.71 0.92
CA ILE A 163 10.65 6.01 -0.01
C ILE A 163 11.44 5.42 -1.18
N ALA A 164 12.23 6.24 -1.87
CA ALA A 164 13.04 5.79 -3.01
C ALA A 164 14.03 4.68 -2.62
N LEU A 165 14.65 4.77 -1.43
CA LEU A 165 15.55 3.75 -0.91
C LEU A 165 14.82 2.41 -0.68
N ASN A 166 13.62 2.44 -0.10
CA ASN A 166 12.81 1.25 0.14
C ASN A 166 12.36 0.61 -1.17
N ASN A 167 11.90 1.41 -2.14
CA ASN A 167 11.45 0.92 -3.45
C ASN A 167 12.60 0.27 -4.23
N LEU A 168 13.79 0.88 -4.23
CA LEU A 168 14.99 0.27 -4.82
C LEU A 168 15.35 -1.05 -4.13
N ARG A 169 15.30 -1.09 -2.80
CA ARG A 169 15.61 -2.31 -2.05
C ARG A 169 14.58 -3.41 -2.29
N TYR A 170 13.31 -3.05 -2.33
CA TYR A 170 12.24 -3.99 -2.66
C TYR A 170 12.44 -4.59 -4.05
N ALA A 171 12.70 -3.75 -5.05
CA ALA A 171 12.99 -4.21 -6.41
C ALA A 171 14.22 -5.13 -6.49
N ASP A 172 15.28 -4.84 -5.73
CA ASP A 172 16.51 -5.65 -5.66
C ASP A 172 16.27 -7.04 -5.03
N THR A 173 15.24 -7.18 -4.21
CA THR A 173 14.87 -8.46 -3.58
C THR A 173 13.86 -9.28 -4.38
N MET A 174 13.27 -8.71 -5.42
CA MET A 174 12.33 -9.44 -6.28
C MET A 174 13.07 -10.51 -7.11
N PRO A 175 12.50 -11.70 -7.24
CA PRO A 175 13.03 -12.71 -8.15
C PRO A 175 12.93 -12.23 -9.60
N GLU A 176 13.83 -12.71 -10.44
CA GLU A 176 13.74 -12.44 -11.89
C GLU A 176 12.41 -12.96 -12.47
N ILE A 177 11.89 -12.27 -13.49
CA ILE A 177 10.63 -12.63 -14.15
C ILE A 177 10.63 -14.08 -14.62
N THR A 178 11.77 -14.56 -15.11
CA THR A 178 11.98 -15.95 -15.53
C THR A 178 11.81 -16.95 -14.39
N GLU A 179 12.20 -16.61 -13.19
CA GLU A 179 12.00 -17.44 -11.99
C GLU A 179 10.54 -17.45 -11.54
N MET A 180 9.84 -16.31 -11.68
CA MET A 180 8.41 -16.20 -11.33
C MET A 180 7.52 -17.00 -12.29
N ILE A 181 7.87 -17.06 -13.58
CA ILE A 181 7.11 -17.81 -14.60
C ILE A 181 7.28 -19.33 -14.42
N ASN A 182 8.40 -19.77 -13.88
CA ASN A 182 8.73 -21.20 -13.74
C ASN A 182 8.31 -21.82 -12.39
N ARG A 183 7.62 -21.06 -11.55
CA ARG A 183 7.04 -21.54 -10.28
C ARG A 183 5.55 -21.83 -10.44
#